data_71441b83e7dd8514531f03706d7966ed
#
_entry.id   71441b83e7dd8514531f03706d7966ed
#
_cell.length_a   1.000
_cell.length_b   1.000
_cell.length_c   1.000
_cell.angle_alpha   90.00
_cell.angle_beta   90.00
_cell.angle_gamma   90.00
#
_symmetry.space_group_name_H-M   'P 1'
#
loop_
_entity.id
_entity.type
_entity.pdbx_description
1 polymer ?
#
loop_
_entity_poly.entity_id
_entity_poly.type
_entity_poly.pdbx_seq_one_letter_code
_entity_poly.pdbx_strand_id
1 'polypeptide(L)'
;MIEDGTAAGLRNESHSTEAVSESPSENADAGPLFARFSHPRSATRTTVAVVSDAHVSTEKRGTWKVFHRTRDRFETVIADANAREVDAVVFAGDLTEDGSVADFETVRSLLSDLDAPHVAVPGNHDVPKSFDSHETPPLSSFESAFTPDGFPFHERVGGVDVIGLNSASTPDGTLSDCHDGRISADQLAWLDDTLPKTDAPIVVSHHNLPGLCGETDAHSWRSSFPIRNATDVADVLSEHDVPLHVSGHLHVPAIAETRGVRELVAPSLCSFPQAYLLFEIGPLGTAVRFVPTADPAGTREAYMHAKKDSARSDALAEMTLDRLASLPLEDEPLLVTNRSA
;
A
#
# COMPACT_ATOMS: atom_id res chain seq x y z
N MET A 1 -28.02 58.31 -60.11
CA MET A 1 -28.51 58.44 -58.75
C MET A 1 -28.45 57.06 -58.19
N ILE A 2 -27.37 56.74 -57.52
CA ILE A 2 -27.25 56.77 -56.15
C ILE A 2 -27.59 55.46 -55.47
N GLU A 3 -27.03 54.90 -54.55
CA GLU A 3 -26.13 55.29 -53.50
C GLU A 3 -25.35 54.06 -53.02
N ASP A 4 -24.22 54.36 -52.45
CA ASP A 4 -23.31 53.53 -51.74
C ASP A 4 -23.94 52.87 -50.53
N GLY A 5 -23.56 51.61 -50.26
CA GLY A 5 -23.87 50.89 -49.05
C GLY A 5 -22.66 50.09 -48.60
N THR A 6 -21.87 50.74 -47.76
CA THR A 6 -20.66 50.21 -47.08
C THR A 6 -20.91 48.90 -46.33
N ALA A 7 -20.20 47.87 -46.71
CA ALA A 7 -20.12 46.62 -45.97
C ALA A 7 -19.10 46.79 -44.79
N ALA A 8 -19.59 46.69 -43.59
CA ALA A 8 -18.78 46.61 -42.37
C ALA A 8 -18.10 45.24 -42.26
N GLY A 9 -16.78 45.24 -42.21
CA GLY A 9 -16.00 44.05 -42.03
C GLY A 9 -16.12 43.50 -40.59
N LEU A 10 -16.56 42.26 -40.49
CA LEU A 10 -16.46 41.46 -39.29
C LEU A 10 -15.02 41.02 -39.12
N ARG A 11 -14.36 41.53 -38.08
CA ARG A 11 -13.06 41.02 -37.63
C ARG A 11 -13.29 39.70 -36.96
N ASN A 12 -12.68 38.66 -37.48
CA ASN A 12 -12.58 37.34 -36.88
C ASN A 12 -11.45 37.42 -35.81
N GLU A 13 -11.81 37.55 -34.54
CA GLU A 13 -10.87 37.36 -33.45
C GLU A 13 -10.75 35.86 -33.20
N SER A 14 -9.65 35.29 -33.67
CA SER A 14 -9.23 33.94 -33.31
C SER A 14 -8.79 33.94 -31.87
N HIS A 15 -9.65 33.51 -30.94
CA HIS A 15 -9.23 33.14 -29.61
C HIS A 15 -8.53 31.76 -29.72
N SER A 16 -7.22 31.81 -29.64
CA SER A 16 -6.42 30.63 -29.37
C SER A 16 -6.68 30.19 -27.91
N THR A 17 -7.52 29.17 -27.72
CA THR A 17 -7.62 28.45 -26.48
C THR A 17 -6.36 27.62 -26.34
N GLU A 18 -5.39 28.09 -25.57
CA GLU A 18 -4.33 27.25 -25.03
C GLU A 18 -4.98 26.20 -24.14
N ALA A 19 -4.98 24.96 -24.62
CA ALA A 19 -5.28 23.80 -23.80
C ALA A 19 -4.14 23.67 -22.79
N VAL A 20 -4.39 24.06 -21.55
CA VAL A 20 -3.51 23.73 -20.42
C VAL A 20 -3.64 22.21 -20.23
N SER A 21 -2.73 21.48 -20.83
CA SER A 21 -2.50 20.08 -20.48
C SER A 21 -1.77 20.07 -19.13
N GLU A 22 -2.51 20.08 -18.04
CA GLU A 22 -1.96 19.66 -16.75
C GLU A 22 -1.77 18.15 -16.80
N SER A 23 -0.71 17.70 -17.45
CA SER A 23 -0.11 16.42 -17.16
C SER A 23 0.34 16.45 -15.71
N PRO A 24 0.12 15.39 -14.90
CA PRO A 24 0.75 15.28 -13.58
C PRO A 24 2.23 15.57 -13.78
N SER A 25 2.77 16.54 -13.07
CA SER A 25 4.18 16.89 -13.17
C SER A 25 4.98 15.60 -12.96
N GLU A 26 5.78 15.22 -13.95
CA GLU A 26 6.81 14.20 -13.78
C GLU A 26 7.85 14.79 -12.82
N ASN A 27 7.56 14.74 -11.52
CA ASN A 27 8.53 15.01 -10.49
C ASN A 27 9.51 13.84 -10.52
N ALA A 28 10.67 14.05 -11.10
CA ALA A 28 11.76 13.06 -11.13
C ALA A 28 12.15 12.58 -9.72
N ASP A 29 11.87 13.37 -8.68
CA ASP A 29 12.10 13.06 -7.27
C ASP A 29 11.03 12.12 -6.65
N ALA A 30 9.90 11.88 -7.34
CA ALA A 30 8.81 11.06 -6.78
C ALA A 30 9.00 9.55 -6.97
N GLY A 31 10.05 9.12 -7.65
CA GLY A 31 10.29 7.72 -8.03
C GLY A 31 9.51 7.29 -9.29
N PRO A 32 9.81 6.10 -9.87
CA PRO A 32 9.14 5.60 -11.06
C PRO A 32 7.65 5.34 -10.81
N LEU A 33 6.84 5.47 -11.86
CA LEU A 33 5.44 5.09 -11.81
C LEU A 33 5.34 3.58 -11.61
N PHE A 34 4.69 3.17 -10.51
CA PHE A 34 4.43 1.77 -10.21
C PHE A 34 3.14 1.30 -10.89
N ALA A 35 2.09 2.12 -10.77
CA ALA A 35 0.80 1.87 -11.41
C ALA A 35 0.00 3.17 -11.57
N ARG A 36 -1.00 3.11 -12.43
CA ARG A 36 -2.02 4.16 -12.60
C ARG A 36 -3.39 3.53 -12.69
N PHE A 37 -4.33 4.07 -11.91
CA PHE A 37 -5.70 3.59 -11.84
C PHE A 37 -6.69 4.73 -12.08
N SER A 38 -7.79 4.44 -12.74
CA SER A 38 -8.90 5.37 -12.88
C SER A 38 -9.67 5.62 -11.57
N HIS A 39 -9.54 4.71 -10.59
CA HIS A 39 -10.08 4.78 -9.23
C HIS A 39 -9.10 4.16 -8.21
N PRO A 40 -9.16 4.57 -6.91
CA PRO A 40 -10.04 5.60 -6.36
C PRO A 40 -9.75 7.00 -6.90
N ARG A 41 -10.71 7.90 -6.76
CA ARG A 41 -10.58 9.32 -7.12
C ARG A 41 -11.03 10.20 -5.97
N SER A 42 -10.42 11.36 -5.86
CA SER A 42 -10.81 12.37 -4.88
C SER A 42 -10.89 13.75 -5.53
N ALA A 43 -11.88 14.54 -5.14
CA ALA A 43 -11.96 15.93 -5.56
C ALA A 43 -10.80 16.78 -4.99
N THR A 44 -10.29 16.39 -3.84
CA THR A 44 -9.12 16.99 -3.18
C THR A 44 -7.90 16.12 -3.48
N ARG A 45 -6.81 16.73 -3.93
CA ARG A 45 -5.55 16.00 -4.06
C ARG A 45 -5.13 15.47 -2.69
N THR A 46 -4.86 14.18 -2.61
CA THR A 46 -4.49 13.47 -1.39
C THR A 46 -3.27 12.60 -1.68
N THR A 47 -2.27 12.69 -0.81
CA THR A 47 -1.04 11.90 -0.88
C THR A 47 -0.95 10.97 0.32
N VAL A 48 -0.81 9.67 0.06
CA VAL A 48 -0.72 8.65 1.10
C VAL A 48 0.51 7.79 0.86
N ALA A 49 1.39 7.71 1.87
CA ALA A 49 2.48 6.75 1.85
C ALA A 49 1.99 5.39 2.38
N VAL A 50 2.21 4.32 1.63
CA VAL A 50 1.89 2.94 2.04
C VAL A 50 3.17 2.17 2.25
N VAL A 51 3.38 1.73 3.48
CA VAL A 51 4.58 1.02 3.95
C VAL A 51 4.19 -0.37 4.42
N SER A 52 4.94 -1.39 4.05
CA SER A 52 4.69 -2.76 4.50
C SER A 52 5.96 -3.47 4.90
N ASP A 53 5.81 -4.49 5.74
CA ASP A 53 6.89 -5.43 6.07
C ASP A 53 8.18 -4.72 6.50
N ALA A 54 8.05 -3.83 7.47
CA ALA A 54 9.18 -3.08 8.01
C ALA A 54 10.09 -3.97 8.86
N HIS A 55 9.52 -4.92 9.59
CA HIS A 55 10.21 -5.88 10.45
C HIS A 55 11.34 -5.24 11.27
N VAL A 56 11.04 -4.13 11.93
CA VAL A 56 12.02 -3.45 12.78
C VAL A 56 12.52 -4.41 13.85
N SER A 57 13.83 -4.57 13.91
CA SER A 57 14.48 -5.47 14.86
C SER A 57 15.54 -4.76 15.66
N THR A 58 15.50 -4.96 16.98
CA THR A 58 16.52 -4.46 17.92
C THR A 58 17.70 -5.41 18.05
N GLU A 59 17.48 -6.71 17.85
CA GLU A 59 18.49 -7.74 18.15
C GLU A 59 19.02 -8.45 16.91
N LYS A 60 18.13 -8.81 15.95
CA LYS A 60 18.50 -9.62 14.79
C LYS A 60 19.30 -8.84 13.75
N ARG A 61 20.13 -9.58 13.02
CA ARG A 61 20.98 -9.04 11.97
C ARG A 61 21.07 -10.02 10.82
N GLY A 62 21.33 -9.49 9.62
CA GLY A 62 21.49 -10.30 8.43
C GLY A 62 20.19 -10.84 7.89
N THR A 63 20.19 -12.03 7.33
CA THR A 63 19.14 -12.73 6.58
C THR A 63 18.69 -11.94 5.32
N TRP A 64 17.80 -12.52 4.54
CA TRP A 64 17.19 -11.85 3.39
C TRP A 64 16.30 -10.65 3.77
N LYS A 65 15.85 -10.57 5.03
CA LYS A 65 15.12 -9.43 5.59
C LYS A 65 16.03 -8.26 6.03
N VAL A 66 17.34 -8.39 5.87
CA VAL A 66 18.36 -7.36 6.16
C VAL A 66 18.14 -6.65 7.49
N PHE A 67 17.82 -7.40 8.55
CA PHE A 67 17.38 -6.87 9.85
C PHE A 67 18.24 -5.74 10.43
N HIS A 68 19.53 -5.73 10.15
CA HIS A 68 20.45 -4.69 10.62
C HIS A 68 20.27 -3.32 9.90
N ARG A 69 19.35 -3.24 8.92
CA ARG A 69 19.01 -2.01 8.19
C ARG A 69 17.57 -1.56 8.43
N THR A 70 16.74 -2.35 9.10
CA THR A 70 15.31 -2.08 9.18
C THR A 70 15.00 -0.75 9.84
N ARG A 71 15.74 -0.40 10.90
CA ARG A 71 15.63 0.89 11.54
C ARG A 71 16.01 2.04 10.59
N ASP A 72 17.17 1.96 9.93
CA ASP A 72 17.63 2.99 8.99
C ASP A 72 16.60 3.21 7.86
N ARG A 73 15.97 2.14 7.37
CA ARG A 73 14.94 2.22 6.32
C ARG A 73 13.65 2.87 6.83
N PHE A 74 13.26 2.54 8.06
CA PHE A 74 12.09 3.15 8.68
C PHE A 74 12.30 4.65 8.92
N GLU A 75 13.48 5.06 9.42
CA GLU A 75 13.87 6.47 9.55
C GLU A 75 13.86 7.20 8.20
N THR A 76 14.31 6.52 7.13
CA THR A 76 14.26 7.08 5.76
C THR A 76 12.82 7.34 5.29
N VAL A 77 11.89 6.41 5.56
CA VAL A 77 10.46 6.60 5.23
C VAL A 77 9.90 7.81 5.96
N ILE A 78 10.16 7.94 7.27
CA ILE A 78 9.67 9.07 8.08
C ILE A 78 10.22 10.39 7.53
N ALA A 79 11.52 10.46 7.29
CA ALA A 79 12.14 11.67 6.77
C ALA A 79 11.58 12.07 5.39
N ASP A 80 11.34 11.09 4.51
CA ASP A 80 10.80 11.34 3.17
C ASP A 80 9.31 11.70 3.22
N ALA A 81 8.52 11.04 4.08
CA ALA A 81 7.10 11.36 4.29
C ALA A 81 6.92 12.80 4.82
N ASN A 82 7.74 13.21 5.81
CA ASN A 82 7.75 14.57 6.34
C ASN A 82 8.17 15.60 5.26
N ALA A 83 9.24 15.30 4.51
CA ALA A 83 9.72 16.18 3.44
C ALA A 83 8.71 16.35 2.29
N ARG A 84 7.88 15.35 2.03
CA ARG A 84 6.79 15.38 1.02
C ARG A 84 5.49 15.96 1.56
N GLU A 85 5.40 16.18 2.87
CA GLU A 85 4.18 16.64 3.54
C GLU A 85 2.99 15.75 3.17
N VAL A 86 3.16 14.41 3.28
CA VAL A 86 2.09 13.47 2.94
C VAL A 86 0.88 13.66 3.88
N ASP A 87 -0.33 13.45 3.37
CA ASP A 87 -1.55 13.60 4.17
C ASP A 87 -1.72 12.49 5.20
N ALA A 88 -1.17 11.30 4.96
CA ALA A 88 -1.09 10.20 5.92
C ALA A 88 -0.05 9.13 5.54
N VAL A 89 0.31 8.31 6.52
CA VAL A 89 1.06 7.07 6.33
C VAL A 89 0.20 5.88 6.76
N VAL A 90 0.10 4.87 5.89
CA VAL A 90 -0.62 3.62 6.13
C VAL A 90 0.37 2.48 6.17
N PHE A 91 0.43 1.77 7.30
CA PHE A 91 1.27 0.60 7.43
C PHE A 91 0.45 -0.68 7.20
N ALA A 92 0.83 -1.44 6.19
CA ALA A 92 0.14 -2.66 5.78
C ALA A 92 0.69 -3.93 6.49
N GLY A 93 1.08 -3.77 7.75
CA GLY A 93 1.47 -4.87 8.65
C GLY A 93 2.95 -5.21 8.68
N ASP A 94 3.29 -6.11 9.60
CA ASP A 94 4.65 -6.57 9.91
C ASP A 94 5.60 -5.39 10.23
N LEU A 95 5.17 -4.58 11.20
CA LEU A 95 5.97 -3.45 11.72
C LEU A 95 7.21 -3.94 12.45
N THR A 96 7.07 -5.01 13.24
CA THR A 96 8.10 -5.59 14.08
C THR A 96 8.69 -6.87 13.48
N GLU A 97 9.87 -7.22 13.91
CA GLU A 97 10.52 -8.44 13.44
C GLU A 97 9.77 -9.70 13.86
N ASP A 98 9.31 -9.74 15.11
CA ASP A 98 8.58 -10.88 15.65
C ASP A 98 7.72 -10.51 16.90
N GLY A 99 7.26 -9.28 17.00
CA GLY A 99 6.33 -8.85 18.03
C GLY A 99 6.94 -8.65 19.42
N SER A 100 8.26 -8.55 19.55
CA SER A 100 8.88 -8.31 20.87
C SER A 100 8.52 -6.91 21.41
N VAL A 101 8.43 -6.78 22.74
CA VAL A 101 8.18 -5.49 23.39
C VAL A 101 9.20 -4.43 22.96
N ALA A 102 10.49 -4.81 22.89
CA ALA A 102 11.56 -3.89 22.50
C ALA A 102 11.45 -3.39 21.07
N ASP A 103 11.00 -4.24 20.14
CA ASP A 103 10.77 -3.85 18.74
C ASP A 103 9.58 -2.91 18.63
N PHE A 104 8.47 -3.16 19.35
CA PHE A 104 7.33 -2.24 19.44
C PHE A 104 7.70 -0.88 20.04
N GLU A 105 8.47 -0.86 21.12
CA GLU A 105 8.95 0.40 21.71
C GLU A 105 9.81 1.18 20.72
N THR A 106 10.63 0.49 19.94
CA THR A 106 11.47 1.10 18.90
C THR A 106 10.60 1.69 17.78
N VAL A 107 9.62 0.95 17.25
CA VAL A 107 8.68 1.44 16.24
C VAL A 107 7.93 2.68 16.74
N ARG A 108 7.41 2.63 17.97
CA ARG A 108 6.71 3.79 18.56
C ARG A 108 7.62 5.02 18.71
N SER A 109 8.88 4.79 19.11
CA SER A 109 9.86 5.87 19.20
C SER A 109 10.16 6.49 17.83
N LEU A 110 10.32 5.67 16.80
CA LEU A 110 10.53 6.16 15.44
C LEU A 110 9.32 6.95 14.93
N LEU A 111 8.11 6.44 15.13
CA LEU A 111 6.88 7.12 14.72
C LEU A 111 6.63 8.45 15.44
N SER A 112 7.27 8.71 16.58
CA SER A 112 7.19 10.03 17.23
C SER A 112 7.84 11.16 16.44
N ASP A 113 8.66 10.83 15.45
CA ASP A 113 9.30 11.78 14.53
C ASP A 113 8.50 11.97 13.22
N LEU A 114 7.38 11.29 13.06
CA LEU A 114 6.51 11.44 11.89
C LEU A 114 5.50 12.56 12.12
N ASP A 115 5.49 13.55 11.23
CA ASP A 115 4.58 14.71 11.29
C ASP A 115 3.15 14.36 10.84
N ALA A 116 3.02 13.44 9.85
CA ALA A 116 1.73 13.05 9.30
C ALA A 116 0.97 12.09 10.24
N PRO A 117 -0.38 12.11 10.23
CA PRO A 117 -1.16 11.06 10.88
C PRO A 117 -0.86 9.70 10.26
N HIS A 118 -0.93 8.65 11.07
CA HIS A 118 -0.69 7.30 10.61
C HIS A 118 -1.66 6.30 11.20
N VAL A 119 -1.90 5.24 10.45
CA VAL A 119 -2.66 4.05 10.88
C VAL A 119 -1.92 2.79 10.45
N ALA A 120 -2.13 1.70 11.16
CA ALA A 120 -1.55 0.41 10.80
C ALA A 120 -2.55 -0.72 10.94
N VAL A 121 -2.44 -1.73 10.07
CA VAL A 121 -3.02 -3.05 10.30
C VAL A 121 -1.91 -3.98 10.83
N PRO A 122 -2.22 -4.98 11.67
CA PRO A 122 -1.20 -5.91 12.14
C PRO A 122 -0.87 -6.94 11.07
N GLY A 123 0.41 -7.29 10.99
CA GLY A 123 0.86 -8.48 10.28
C GLY A 123 1.00 -9.69 11.22
N ASN A 124 1.30 -10.85 10.65
CA ASN A 124 1.47 -12.06 11.45
C ASN A 124 2.69 -12.02 12.38
N HIS A 125 3.64 -11.12 12.16
CA HIS A 125 4.76 -10.89 13.06
C HIS A 125 4.45 -9.90 14.20
N ASP A 126 3.32 -9.20 14.16
CA ASP A 126 2.96 -8.18 15.15
C ASP A 126 2.01 -8.72 16.23
N VAL A 127 1.51 -9.93 16.11
CA VAL A 127 0.51 -10.52 17.01
C VAL A 127 1.06 -11.74 17.75
N PRO A 128 0.56 -12.04 18.97
CA PRO A 128 0.97 -13.24 19.69
C PRO A 128 0.71 -14.51 18.88
N LYS A 129 1.68 -15.41 18.86
CA LYS A 129 1.61 -16.74 18.24
C LYS A 129 1.83 -17.84 19.26
N SER A 130 1.19 -18.98 19.09
CA SER A 130 1.28 -20.11 20.03
C SER A 130 2.69 -20.70 20.14
N PHE A 131 3.55 -20.45 19.18
CA PHE A 131 4.92 -20.96 19.11
C PHE A 131 6.00 -19.92 19.44
N ASP A 132 5.63 -18.70 19.82
CA ASP A 132 6.59 -17.67 20.23
C ASP A 132 7.37 -18.12 21.47
N SER A 133 8.65 -17.80 21.49
CA SER A 133 9.53 -18.06 22.63
C SER A 133 9.73 -16.85 23.55
N HIS A 134 9.12 -15.72 23.20
CA HIS A 134 9.14 -14.45 23.92
C HIS A 134 7.72 -13.94 24.16
N GLU A 135 7.60 -12.93 24.99
CA GLU A 135 6.33 -12.25 25.23
C GLU A 135 6.05 -11.26 24.09
N THR A 136 4.92 -11.44 23.43
CA THR A 136 4.37 -10.48 22.46
C THR A 136 3.20 -9.76 23.13
N PRO A 137 3.13 -8.41 23.09
CA PRO A 137 2.00 -7.67 23.61
C PRO A 137 0.67 -8.13 22.99
N PRO A 138 -0.43 -8.10 23.76
CA PRO A 138 -1.73 -8.49 23.23
C PRO A 138 -2.18 -7.54 22.11
N LEU A 139 -3.08 -8.01 21.24
CA LEU A 139 -3.64 -7.22 20.13
C LEU A 139 -4.14 -5.83 20.57
N SER A 140 -4.76 -5.74 21.77
CA SER A 140 -5.24 -4.46 22.30
C SER A 140 -4.14 -3.42 22.51
N SER A 141 -2.88 -3.85 22.70
CA SER A 141 -1.73 -2.94 22.75
C SER A 141 -1.37 -2.39 21.39
N PHE A 142 -1.46 -3.24 20.35
CA PHE A 142 -1.31 -2.80 18.96
C PHE A 142 -2.41 -1.81 18.58
N GLU A 143 -3.67 -2.16 18.85
CA GLU A 143 -4.83 -1.30 18.60
C GLU A 143 -4.65 0.07 19.24
N SER A 144 -4.35 0.10 20.53
CA SER A 144 -4.14 1.34 21.29
C SER A 144 -3.02 2.22 20.74
N ALA A 145 -2.03 1.63 20.07
CA ALA A 145 -0.84 2.35 19.58
C ALA A 145 -0.97 2.81 18.12
N PHE A 146 -1.69 2.07 17.28
CA PHE A 146 -1.60 2.21 15.82
C PHE A 146 -2.94 2.29 15.11
N THR A 147 -4.07 2.19 15.83
CA THR A 147 -5.40 2.37 15.26
C THR A 147 -6.18 3.46 15.96
N PRO A 148 -7.18 4.07 15.30
CA PRO A 148 -8.03 5.08 15.96
C PRO A 148 -8.88 4.48 17.07
N ASP A 149 -9.64 3.40 16.77
CA ASP A 149 -10.65 2.82 17.65
C ASP A 149 -10.65 1.27 17.68
N GLY A 150 -9.51 0.62 17.32
CA GLY A 150 -9.40 -0.84 17.21
C GLY A 150 -9.75 -1.34 15.80
N PHE A 151 -10.01 -2.66 15.67
CA PHE A 151 -10.33 -3.29 14.38
C PHE A 151 -11.77 -3.78 14.30
N PRO A 152 -12.38 -3.66 13.10
CA PRO A 152 -11.94 -2.90 11.93
C PRO A 152 -12.04 -1.40 12.14
N PHE A 153 -11.29 -0.60 11.37
CA PHE A 153 -11.38 0.86 11.44
C PHE A 153 -11.68 1.49 10.07
N HIS A 154 -12.22 2.71 10.13
CA HIS A 154 -12.42 3.58 8.99
C HIS A 154 -11.90 4.98 9.31
N GLU A 155 -10.92 5.44 8.54
CA GLU A 155 -10.34 6.78 8.67
C GLU A 155 -10.48 7.58 7.38
N ARG A 156 -10.88 8.84 7.51
CA ARG A 156 -10.94 9.77 6.38
C ARG A 156 -9.63 10.56 6.30
N VAL A 157 -8.87 10.33 5.22
CA VAL A 157 -7.63 11.03 4.93
C VAL A 157 -7.85 11.92 3.71
N GLY A 158 -7.91 13.24 3.91
CA GLY A 158 -8.23 14.15 2.81
C GLY A 158 -9.55 13.79 2.14
N GLY A 159 -9.49 13.37 0.87
CA GLY A 159 -10.65 12.93 0.11
C GLY A 159 -10.80 11.41 -0.03
N VAL A 160 -10.06 10.61 0.74
CA VAL A 160 -9.98 9.14 0.62
C VAL A 160 -10.44 8.48 1.91
N ASP A 161 -11.11 7.34 1.80
CA ASP A 161 -11.53 6.51 2.92
C ASP A 161 -10.56 5.33 3.06
N VAL A 162 -9.80 5.28 4.14
CA VAL A 162 -8.90 4.17 4.48
C VAL A 162 -9.61 3.23 5.45
N ILE A 163 -9.79 1.99 5.04
CA ILE A 163 -10.43 0.95 5.83
C ILE A 163 -9.38 -0.10 6.20
N GLY A 164 -9.15 -0.30 7.48
CA GLY A 164 -8.19 -1.29 7.97
C GLY A 164 -8.86 -2.53 8.55
N LEU A 165 -8.44 -3.70 8.06
CA LEU A 165 -8.91 -5.00 8.51
C LEU A 165 -7.77 -5.79 9.19
N ASN A 166 -8.07 -6.37 10.34
CA ASN A 166 -7.16 -7.30 10.98
C ASN A 166 -7.29 -8.69 10.35
N SER A 167 -6.28 -9.10 9.60
CA SER A 167 -6.18 -10.44 9.03
C SER A 167 -5.24 -11.37 9.80
N ALA A 168 -4.50 -10.86 10.79
CA ALA A 168 -3.39 -11.56 11.44
C ALA A 168 -3.78 -12.31 12.71
N SER A 169 -4.91 -11.99 13.32
CA SER A 169 -5.39 -12.64 14.54
C SER A 169 -6.90 -12.79 14.54
N THR A 170 -7.41 -13.63 15.45
CA THR A 170 -8.85 -13.73 15.69
C THR A 170 -9.35 -12.56 16.55
N PRO A 171 -10.65 -12.19 16.49
CA PRO A 171 -11.20 -11.04 17.23
C PRO A 171 -11.08 -11.16 18.74
N ASP A 172 -11.06 -12.39 19.27
CA ASP A 172 -10.90 -12.67 20.69
C ASP A 172 -9.42 -12.63 21.13
N GLY A 173 -8.50 -12.30 20.21
CA GLY A 173 -7.07 -12.26 20.48
C GLY A 173 -6.45 -13.63 20.74
N THR A 174 -7.15 -14.73 20.36
CA THR A 174 -6.54 -16.05 20.49
C THR A 174 -5.29 -16.16 19.62
N LEU A 175 -4.30 -16.89 20.13
CA LEU A 175 -3.01 -17.05 19.48
C LEU A 175 -3.18 -17.71 18.11
N SER A 176 -2.54 -17.14 17.11
CA SER A 176 -2.37 -17.79 15.83
C SER A 176 -1.34 -18.92 15.95
N ASP A 177 -1.63 -20.05 15.34
CA ASP A 177 -0.70 -21.18 15.22
C ASP A 177 -0.14 -21.34 13.81
N CYS A 178 -0.37 -20.37 12.95
CA CYS A 178 0.12 -20.33 11.58
C CYS A 178 0.31 -18.88 11.11
N HIS A 179 0.89 -18.74 9.93
CA HIS A 179 1.10 -17.44 9.29
C HIS A 179 -0.01 -17.05 8.31
N ASP A 180 -1.06 -17.86 8.17
CA ASP A 180 -2.17 -17.57 7.25
C ASP A 180 -3.08 -16.49 7.81
N GLY A 181 -3.64 -15.68 6.90
CA GLY A 181 -4.61 -14.66 7.24
C GLY A 181 -6.05 -15.17 7.36
N ARG A 182 -6.86 -14.45 8.11
CA ARG A 182 -8.31 -14.62 8.15
C ARG A 182 -9.01 -13.32 8.55
N ILE A 183 -10.03 -12.92 7.81
CA ILE A 183 -10.95 -11.85 8.22
C ILE A 183 -12.15 -12.50 8.92
N SER A 184 -12.49 -12.03 10.12
CA SER A 184 -13.62 -12.60 10.87
C SER A 184 -14.97 -12.23 10.23
N ALA A 185 -16.00 -13.02 10.55
CA ALA A 185 -17.35 -12.75 10.07
C ALA A 185 -17.88 -11.40 10.55
N ASP A 186 -17.52 -10.98 11.77
CA ASP A 186 -17.92 -9.69 12.31
C ASP A 186 -17.25 -8.53 11.55
N GLN A 187 -15.98 -8.65 11.19
CA GLN A 187 -15.31 -7.66 10.35
C GLN A 187 -15.91 -7.60 8.94
N LEU A 188 -16.29 -8.75 8.35
CA LEU A 188 -16.95 -8.78 7.04
C LEU A 188 -18.33 -8.11 7.09
N ALA A 189 -19.14 -8.39 8.12
CA ALA A 189 -20.43 -7.74 8.30
C ALA A 189 -20.28 -6.23 8.50
N TRP A 190 -19.29 -5.81 9.30
CA TRP A 190 -18.99 -4.39 9.50
C TRP A 190 -18.52 -3.71 8.20
N LEU A 191 -17.71 -4.40 7.40
CA LEU A 191 -17.22 -3.91 6.11
C LEU A 191 -18.38 -3.70 5.13
N ASP A 192 -19.27 -4.68 5.03
CA ASP A 192 -20.50 -4.63 4.21
C ASP A 192 -21.40 -3.46 4.59
N ASP A 193 -21.57 -3.20 5.89
CA ASP A 193 -22.33 -2.06 6.42
C ASP A 193 -21.61 -0.71 6.24
N THR A 194 -20.28 -0.70 6.11
CA THR A 194 -19.47 0.54 6.08
C THR A 194 -19.22 1.03 4.65
N LEU A 195 -18.91 0.15 3.72
CA LEU A 195 -18.57 0.49 2.33
C LEU A 195 -19.60 1.40 1.63
N PRO A 196 -20.93 1.20 1.81
CA PRO A 196 -21.92 2.11 1.21
C PRO A 196 -21.86 3.57 1.69
N LYS A 197 -21.09 3.85 2.76
CA LYS A 197 -20.95 5.19 3.36
C LYS A 197 -19.62 5.86 2.94
N THR A 198 -18.83 5.22 2.11
CA THR A 198 -17.54 5.72 1.63
C THR A 198 -17.63 6.26 0.21
N ASP A 199 -16.75 7.20 -0.14
CA ASP A 199 -16.70 7.79 -1.48
C ASP A 199 -15.54 7.24 -2.34
N ALA A 200 -14.39 7.00 -1.71
CA ALA A 200 -13.15 6.58 -2.37
C ALA A 200 -12.39 5.58 -1.49
N PRO A 201 -12.94 4.38 -1.25
CA PRO A 201 -12.36 3.43 -0.31
C PRO A 201 -11.06 2.81 -0.84
N ILE A 202 -10.08 2.72 0.06
CA ILE A 202 -8.91 1.86 -0.04
C ILE A 202 -8.98 0.90 1.15
N VAL A 203 -9.16 -0.38 0.88
CA VAL A 203 -9.21 -1.40 1.93
C VAL A 203 -7.82 -1.99 2.12
N VAL A 204 -7.37 -2.06 3.36
CA VAL A 204 -6.03 -2.50 3.72
C VAL A 204 -6.11 -3.70 4.66
N SER A 205 -5.41 -4.76 4.35
CA SER A 205 -5.09 -5.87 5.25
C SER A 205 -3.66 -6.34 5.01
N HIS A 206 -3.06 -7.05 5.96
CA HIS A 206 -1.69 -7.53 5.75
C HIS A 206 -1.61 -8.68 4.76
N HIS A 207 -2.45 -9.71 4.96
CA HIS A 207 -2.44 -10.90 4.10
C HIS A 207 -3.14 -10.65 2.77
N ASN A 208 -2.72 -11.44 1.77
CA ASN A 208 -3.11 -11.28 0.38
C ASN A 208 -4.42 -12.03 0.04
N LEU A 209 -5.09 -11.54 -0.99
CA LEU A 209 -6.04 -12.33 -1.76
C LEU A 209 -5.28 -13.32 -2.67
N PRO A 210 -5.90 -14.45 -3.10
CA PRO A 210 -5.17 -15.50 -3.81
C PRO A 210 -4.82 -15.22 -5.27
N GLY A 211 -5.13 -14.05 -5.81
CA GLY A 211 -4.88 -13.70 -7.21
C GLY A 211 -3.45 -13.93 -7.68
N LEU A 212 -2.47 -13.66 -6.82
CA LEU A 212 -1.06 -13.92 -7.11
C LEU A 212 -0.68 -15.41 -7.07
N CYS A 213 -1.45 -16.22 -6.37
CA CYS A 213 -1.16 -17.65 -6.21
C CYS A 213 -1.57 -18.49 -7.44
N GLY A 214 -2.45 -17.97 -8.30
CA GLY A 214 -2.98 -18.68 -9.49
C GLY A 214 -2.03 -18.68 -10.69
N GLU A 215 -1.09 -17.77 -10.77
CA GLU A 215 -0.27 -17.59 -11.98
C GLU A 215 0.88 -18.59 -12.13
N THR A 216 1.18 -19.41 -11.11
CA THR A 216 2.33 -20.31 -11.22
C THR A 216 2.20 -21.58 -10.36
N ASP A 217 1.97 -22.69 -11.00
CA ASP A 217 1.97 -24.04 -10.43
C ASP A 217 3.33 -24.54 -9.88
N ALA A 218 4.37 -23.76 -9.90
CA ALA A 218 5.72 -24.28 -9.80
C ALA A 218 6.33 -24.30 -8.39
N HIS A 219 5.76 -23.63 -7.38
CA HIS A 219 6.41 -23.54 -6.08
C HIS A 219 5.41 -23.62 -4.91
N SER A 220 5.56 -24.60 -4.05
CA SER A 220 4.73 -24.89 -2.88
C SER A 220 4.63 -23.73 -1.85
N TRP A 221 5.53 -22.75 -1.89
CA TRP A 221 5.50 -21.57 -1.02
C TRP A 221 4.47 -20.52 -1.43
N ARG A 222 3.93 -20.61 -2.67
CA ARG A 222 2.89 -19.68 -3.16
C ARG A 222 1.50 -20.03 -2.66
N SER A 223 1.30 -21.26 -2.22
CA SER A 223 0.07 -21.70 -1.57
C SER A 223 0.04 -21.35 -0.08
N SER A 224 1.13 -20.87 0.47
CA SER A 224 1.21 -20.54 1.86
C SER A 224 0.89 -19.08 2.07
N PHE A 225 -0.08 -18.84 2.96
CA PHE A 225 -0.31 -17.59 3.66
C PHE A 225 -1.29 -16.56 3.04
N PRO A 226 -2.18 -16.89 2.07
CA PRO A 226 -3.27 -15.97 1.72
C PRO A 226 -4.30 -15.91 2.86
N ILE A 227 -5.25 -14.99 2.71
CA ILE A 227 -6.45 -14.98 3.55
C ILE A 227 -7.24 -16.28 3.31
N ARG A 228 -7.46 -17.08 4.34
CA ARG A 228 -8.13 -18.40 4.24
C ARG A 228 -9.57 -18.31 3.72
N ASN A 229 -10.26 -17.23 4.04
CA ASN A 229 -11.61 -16.93 3.55
C ASN A 229 -11.61 -15.81 2.51
N ALA A 230 -10.60 -15.77 1.67
CA ALA A 230 -10.42 -14.72 0.66
C ALA A 230 -11.58 -14.60 -0.33
N THR A 231 -12.30 -15.69 -0.59
CA THR A 231 -13.52 -15.65 -1.42
C THR A 231 -14.58 -14.78 -0.78
N ASP A 232 -14.84 -14.96 0.51
CA ASP A 232 -15.85 -14.16 1.24
C ASP A 232 -15.44 -12.68 1.26
N VAL A 233 -14.13 -12.40 1.47
CA VAL A 233 -13.59 -11.03 1.43
C VAL A 233 -13.75 -10.42 0.04
N ALA A 234 -13.36 -11.14 -1.01
CA ALA A 234 -13.46 -10.66 -2.38
C ALA A 234 -14.91 -10.44 -2.81
N ASP A 235 -15.85 -11.28 -2.36
CA ASP A 235 -17.27 -11.11 -2.64
C ASP A 235 -17.80 -9.80 -2.04
N VAL A 236 -17.52 -9.50 -0.77
CA VAL A 236 -17.93 -8.24 -0.15
C VAL A 236 -17.30 -7.04 -0.86
N LEU A 237 -16.00 -7.10 -1.15
CA LEU A 237 -15.31 -6.00 -1.86
C LEU A 237 -15.88 -5.78 -3.26
N SER A 238 -16.18 -6.85 -3.99
CA SER A 238 -16.73 -6.80 -5.34
C SER A 238 -18.20 -6.31 -5.36
N GLU A 239 -19.03 -6.69 -4.39
CA GLU A 239 -20.42 -6.24 -4.26
C GLU A 239 -20.53 -4.72 -4.09
N HIS A 240 -19.51 -4.10 -3.52
CA HIS A 240 -19.44 -2.65 -3.30
C HIS A 240 -18.50 -1.92 -4.29
N ASP A 241 -18.08 -2.58 -5.38
CA ASP A 241 -17.19 -1.98 -6.38
C ASP A 241 -15.93 -1.33 -5.76
N VAL A 242 -15.35 -1.95 -4.72
CA VAL A 242 -14.14 -1.42 -4.07
C VAL A 242 -12.99 -1.38 -5.09
N PRO A 243 -12.44 -0.19 -5.38
CA PRO A 243 -11.50 -0.04 -6.49
C PRO A 243 -10.14 -0.66 -6.20
N LEU A 244 -9.78 -0.77 -4.90
CA LEU A 244 -8.44 -1.21 -4.53
C LEU A 244 -8.39 -1.83 -3.13
N HIS A 245 -7.86 -3.04 -3.06
CA HIS A 245 -7.35 -3.68 -1.85
C HIS A 245 -5.83 -3.55 -1.82
N VAL A 246 -5.26 -3.22 -0.67
CA VAL A 246 -3.81 -3.09 -0.47
C VAL A 246 -3.35 -4.08 0.59
N SER A 247 -2.27 -4.77 0.30
CA SER A 247 -1.70 -5.78 1.19
C SER A 247 -0.16 -5.76 1.20
N GLY A 248 0.45 -6.56 2.08
CA GLY A 248 1.89 -6.75 2.19
C GLY A 248 2.29 -8.22 2.12
N HIS A 249 2.98 -8.71 3.16
CA HIS A 249 3.24 -10.12 3.48
C HIS A 249 4.14 -10.91 2.51
N LEU A 250 3.94 -10.79 1.21
CA LEU A 250 4.73 -11.54 0.22
C LEU A 250 6.11 -10.95 -0.06
N HIS A 251 6.36 -9.71 0.37
CA HIS A 251 7.60 -8.99 0.09
C HIS A 251 7.92 -8.78 -1.41
N VAL A 252 6.94 -8.98 -2.28
CA VAL A 252 7.08 -8.81 -3.74
C VAL A 252 6.06 -7.78 -4.20
N PRO A 253 6.49 -6.64 -4.75
CA PRO A 253 5.56 -5.66 -5.29
C PRO A 253 4.80 -6.25 -6.48
N ALA A 254 3.47 -6.17 -6.45
CA ALA A 254 2.66 -6.77 -7.48
C ALA A 254 1.28 -6.12 -7.60
N ILE A 255 0.62 -6.39 -8.72
CA ILE A 255 -0.81 -6.16 -8.91
C ILE A 255 -1.43 -7.47 -9.33
N ALA A 256 -2.55 -7.81 -8.72
CA ALA A 256 -3.30 -9.03 -9.00
C ALA A 256 -4.79 -8.75 -8.98
N GLU A 257 -5.58 -9.68 -9.49
CA GLU A 257 -7.02 -9.62 -9.46
C GLU A 257 -7.60 -10.90 -8.87
N THR A 258 -8.56 -10.75 -7.97
CA THR A 258 -9.32 -11.85 -7.41
C THR A 258 -10.81 -11.51 -7.50
N ARG A 259 -11.56 -12.25 -8.33
CA ARG A 259 -13.03 -12.08 -8.49
C ARG A 259 -13.46 -10.63 -8.82
N GLY A 260 -12.67 -9.93 -9.64
CA GLY A 260 -12.91 -8.54 -10.02
C GLY A 260 -12.37 -7.50 -9.02
N VAL A 261 -11.83 -7.92 -7.89
CA VAL A 261 -11.16 -7.04 -6.94
C VAL A 261 -9.69 -6.91 -7.30
N ARG A 262 -9.25 -5.69 -7.54
CA ARG A 262 -7.84 -5.38 -7.75
C ARG A 262 -7.11 -5.34 -6.41
N GLU A 263 -6.02 -6.08 -6.31
CA GLU A 263 -5.11 -6.08 -5.18
C GLU A 263 -3.76 -5.49 -5.59
N LEU A 264 -3.27 -4.55 -4.78
CA LEU A 264 -1.93 -4.03 -4.87
C LEU A 264 -1.13 -4.53 -3.68
N VAL A 265 -0.09 -5.32 -3.95
CA VAL A 265 0.84 -5.82 -2.93
C VAL A 265 2.00 -4.84 -2.84
N ALA A 266 2.18 -4.26 -1.65
CA ALA A 266 3.25 -3.32 -1.37
C ALA A 266 4.63 -4.03 -1.35
N PRO A 267 5.70 -3.33 -1.77
CA PRO A 267 7.06 -3.82 -1.56
C PRO A 267 7.37 -3.87 -0.07
N SER A 268 8.28 -4.77 0.30
CA SER A 268 8.79 -4.82 1.67
C SER A 268 9.81 -3.72 1.94
N LEU A 269 9.73 -3.13 3.14
CA LEU A 269 10.72 -2.17 3.61
C LEU A 269 12.00 -2.86 4.11
N CYS A 270 11.90 -4.07 4.69
CA CYS A 270 13.05 -4.76 5.28
C CYS A 270 13.91 -5.53 4.27
N SER A 271 13.30 -6.09 3.23
CA SER A 271 13.98 -6.95 2.25
C SER A 271 14.09 -6.27 0.88
N PHE A 272 14.84 -6.87 -0.05
CA PHE A 272 14.88 -6.36 -1.42
C PHE A 272 13.44 -6.22 -1.98
N PRO A 273 13.05 -5.04 -2.52
CA PRO A 273 13.88 -3.93 -2.97
C PRO A 273 14.07 -2.79 -1.95
N GLN A 274 13.53 -2.89 -0.74
CA GLN A 274 13.54 -1.87 0.30
C GLN A 274 12.90 -0.55 -0.18
N ALA A 275 11.58 -0.57 -0.34
CA ALA A 275 10.83 0.55 -0.87
C ALA A 275 9.46 0.67 -0.18
N TYR A 276 8.80 1.80 -0.40
CA TYR A 276 7.40 2.01 -0.08
C TYR A 276 6.65 2.52 -1.32
N LEU A 277 5.33 2.62 -1.24
CA LEU A 277 4.50 3.17 -2.30
C LEU A 277 3.94 4.54 -1.90
N LEU A 278 4.01 5.51 -2.81
CA LEU A 278 3.39 6.81 -2.65
C LEU A 278 2.17 6.91 -3.58
N PHE A 279 0.99 7.03 -2.99
CA PHE A 279 -0.26 7.21 -3.69
C PHE A 279 -0.53 8.71 -3.88
N GLU A 280 -0.72 9.12 -5.11
CA GLU A 280 -1.13 10.47 -5.51
C GLU A 280 -2.56 10.37 -6.06
N ILE A 281 -3.55 10.68 -5.23
CA ILE A 281 -4.98 10.50 -5.54
C ILE A 281 -5.56 11.87 -5.86
N GLY A 282 -6.25 11.95 -6.99
CA GLY A 282 -6.83 13.22 -7.46
C GLY A 282 -8.11 13.02 -8.29
N PRO A 283 -8.62 14.10 -8.89
CA PRO A 283 -9.88 14.05 -9.65
C PRO A 283 -9.85 13.16 -10.88
N LEU A 284 -8.66 12.91 -11.42
CA LEU A 284 -8.49 12.12 -12.65
C LEU A 284 -8.25 10.63 -12.38
N GLY A 285 -7.91 10.26 -11.15
CA GLY A 285 -7.55 8.91 -10.75
C GLY A 285 -6.43 8.90 -9.74
N THR A 286 -5.77 7.76 -9.62
CA THR A 286 -4.67 7.48 -8.69
C THR A 286 -3.41 7.12 -9.45
N ALA A 287 -2.32 7.83 -9.18
CA ALA A 287 -0.98 7.42 -9.57
C ALA A 287 -0.27 6.84 -8.33
N VAL A 288 0.39 5.70 -8.49
CA VAL A 288 1.18 5.06 -7.44
C VAL A 288 2.64 5.10 -7.85
N ARG A 289 3.50 5.64 -7.00
CA ARG A 289 4.94 5.72 -7.22
C ARG A 289 5.67 4.69 -6.38
N PHE A 290 6.69 4.09 -6.95
CA PHE A 290 7.62 3.22 -6.25
C PHE A 290 8.77 4.07 -5.70
N VAL A 291 8.92 4.12 -4.38
CA VAL A 291 9.90 4.98 -3.71
C VAL A 291 10.94 4.13 -2.97
N PRO A 292 12.15 3.98 -3.51
CA PRO A 292 13.23 3.27 -2.83
C PRO A 292 13.67 4.02 -1.56
N THR A 293 13.93 3.26 -0.49
CA THR A 293 14.48 3.78 0.78
C THR A 293 15.96 3.49 0.94
N ALA A 294 16.52 2.69 0.05
CA ALA A 294 17.94 2.36 0.00
C ALA A 294 18.63 3.09 -1.16
N ASP A 295 19.85 3.52 -0.93
CA ASP A 295 20.74 3.93 -2.01
C ASP A 295 21.14 2.72 -2.90
N PRO A 296 21.79 2.90 -4.04
CA PRO A 296 22.20 1.79 -4.90
C PRO A 296 23.08 0.75 -4.22
N ALA A 297 23.87 1.12 -3.21
CA ALA A 297 24.71 0.19 -2.46
C ALA A 297 23.88 -0.65 -1.50
N GLY A 298 22.94 -0.04 -0.78
CA GLY A 298 21.97 -0.71 0.10
C GLY A 298 21.02 -1.64 -0.67
N THR A 299 20.52 -1.20 -1.83
CA THR A 299 19.70 -2.05 -2.71
C THR A 299 20.47 -3.30 -3.15
N ARG A 300 21.75 -3.13 -3.52
CA ARG A 300 22.63 -4.27 -3.87
C ARG A 300 22.86 -5.17 -2.65
N GLU A 301 23.08 -4.60 -1.47
CA GLU A 301 23.22 -5.36 -0.22
C GLU A 301 21.99 -6.26 0.00
N ALA A 302 20.78 -5.68 -0.07
CA ALA A 302 19.54 -6.41 0.10
C ALA A 302 19.34 -7.52 -0.93
N TYR A 303 19.62 -7.24 -2.20
CA TYR A 303 19.59 -8.26 -3.27
C TYR A 303 20.56 -9.42 -2.99
N MET A 304 21.80 -9.11 -2.60
CA MET A 304 22.81 -10.14 -2.30
C MET A 304 22.45 -10.97 -1.06
N HIS A 305 21.79 -10.39 -0.07
CA HIS A 305 21.23 -11.12 1.07
C HIS A 305 20.13 -12.08 0.60
N ALA A 306 19.18 -11.62 -0.20
CA ALA A 306 18.11 -12.46 -0.74
C ALA A 306 18.65 -13.65 -1.57
N LYS A 307 19.63 -13.41 -2.42
CA LYS A 307 20.26 -14.45 -3.28
C LYS A 307 20.98 -15.54 -2.51
N LYS A 308 21.42 -15.28 -1.27
CA LYS A 308 22.27 -16.19 -0.51
C LYS A 308 21.56 -16.92 0.63
N ASP A 309 20.43 -16.40 1.11
CA ASP A 309 19.79 -16.87 2.33
C ASP A 309 19.06 -18.19 2.11
N SER A 310 18.20 -18.26 1.11
CA SER A 310 17.40 -19.45 0.80
C SER A 310 16.93 -19.47 -0.65
N ALA A 311 16.49 -20.62 -1.13
CA ALA A 311 15.87 -20.74 -2.45
C ALA A 311 14.57 -19.90 -2.58
N ARG A 312 13.84 -19.73 -1.46
CA ARG A 312 12.64 -18.88 -1.41
C ARG A 312 13.01 -17.42 -1.60
N SER A 313 13.93 -16.89 -0.82
CA SER A 313 14.34 -15.49 -0.94
C SER A 313 15.00 -15.16 -2.26
N ASP A 314 15.73 -16.11 -2.84
CA ASP A 314 16.28 -15.99 -4.19
C ASP A 314 15.17 -15.85 -5.24
N ALA A 315 14.17 -16.73 -5.20
CA ALA A 315 13.01 -16.67 -6.10
C ALA A 315 12.20 -15.36 -5.93
N LEU A 316 12.01 -14.89 -4.70
CA LEU A 316 11.34 -13.62 -4.43
C LEU A 316 12.11 -12.43 -5.02
N ALA A 317 13.45 -12.44 -4.92
CA ALA A 317 14.28 -11.39 -5.48
C ALA A 317 14.22 -11.35 -7.02
N GLU A 318 14.26 -12.51 -7.69
CA GLU A 318 14.10 -12.59 -9.15
C GLU A 318 12.70 -12.10 -9.59
N MET A 319 11.63 -12.54 -8.92
CA MET A 319 10.27 -12.05 -9.21
C MET A 319 10.18 -10.53 -9.06
N THR A 320 10.81 -9.99 -8.02
CA THR A 320 10.84 -8.54 -7.79
C THR A 320 11.57 -7.82 -8.92
N LEU A 321 12.72 -8.32 -9.36
CA LEU A 321 13.45 -7.76 -10.52
C LEU A 321 12.58 -7.74 -11.79
N ASP A 322 11.88 -8.84 -12.08
CA ASP A 322 11.01 -8.93 -13.25
C ASP A 322 9.87 -7.91 -13.17
N ARG A 323 9.27 -7.72 -11.99
CA ARG A 323 8.22 -6.70 -11.76
C ARG A 323 8.77 -5.28 -11.94
N LEU A 324 9.92 -4.98 -11.33
CA LEU A 324 10.53 -3.66 -11.46
C LEU A 324 10.98 -3.34 -12.89
N ALA A 325 11.40 -4.34 -13.65
CA ALA A 325 11.73 -4.18 -15.07
C ALA A 325 10.51 -3.93 -15.97
N SER A 326 9.31 -4.26 -15.47
CA SER A 326 8.04 -4.17 -16.19
C SER A 326 7.20 -2.95 -15.78
N LEU A 327 7.75 -2.03 -14.97
CA LEU A 327 7.02 -0.84 -14.52
C LEU A 327 6.61 0.08 -15.68
N PRO A 328 5.41 0.67 -15.64
CA PRO A 328 4.35 0.46 -14.66
C PRO A 328 3.67 -0.91 -14.80
N LEU A 329 3.30 -1.53 -13.67
CA LEU A 329 2.63 -2.84 -13.68
C LEU A 329 1.20 -2.76 -14.21
N GLU A 330 0.58 -1.61 -14.07
CA GLU A 330 -0.72 -1.28 -14.66
C GLU A 330 -0.75 0.20 -15.05
N ASP A 331 -1.33 0.53 -16.19
CA ASP A 331 -1.42 1.91 -16.69
C ASP A 331 -2.79 2.17 -17.31
N GLU A 332 -3.80 2.37 -16.46
CA GLU A 332 -5.14 2.77 -16.92
C GLU A 332 -5.14 4.22 -17.40
N PRO A 333 -5.89 4.53 -18.47
CA PRO A 333 -6.06 5.90 -18.93
C PRO A 333 -6.80 6.72 -17.84
N LEU A 334 -6.20 7.81 -17.42
CA LEU A 334 -6.87 8.76 -16.54
C LEU A 334 -8.06 9.40 -17.27
N LEU A 335 -9.15 9.63 -16.54
CA LEU A 335 -10.35 10.20 -17.14
C LEU A 335 -10.09 11.67 -17.49
N VAL A 336 -10.10 11.97 -18.77
CA VAL A 336 -10.14 13.36 -19.25
C VAL A 336 -11.55 13.88 -19.00
N THR A 337 -11.73 14.78 -18.03
CA THR A 337 -13.00 15.49 -17.92
C THR A 337 -13.12 16.46 -19.10
N ASN A 338 -13.88 16.06 -20.13
CA ASN A 338 -14.38 17.02 -21.11
C ASN A 338 -15.32 17.97 -20.35
N ARG A 339 -14.82 19.11 -19.93
CA ARG A 339 -15.68 20.22 -19.57
C ARG A 339 -16.35 20.69 -20.86
N SER A 340 -17.49 20.08 -21.19
CA SER A 340 -18.44 20.68 -22.13
C SER A 340 -19.02 21.90 -21.46
N ALA A 341 -18.90 23.00 -22.15
CA ALA A 341 -19.33 24.35 -21.78
C ALA A 341 -20.83 24.45 -21.45
#